data_38a217a8ea804115a05c9a587cb5df17
#
_entry.id   38a217a8ea804115a05c9a587cb5df17
#
_cell.length_a   1.000
_cell.length_b   1.000
_cell.length_c   1.000
_cell.angle_alpha   90.00
_cell.angle_beta   90.00
_cell.angle_gamma   90.00
#
_symmetry.space_group_name_H-M   'P 1'
#
loop_
_entity.id
_entity.type
_entity.pdbx_description
1 polymer ?
#
loop_
_entity_poly.entity_id
_entity_poly.type
_entity_poly.pdbx_seq_one_letter_code
_entity_poly.pdbx_strand_id
1 'polypeptide(L)'
;RSRSFFPVFIITITVAVMIFALGFMRGMMNSMFLDTAVIISGYEKVVTRAYNDESQMLPNDFALVEIEPMIEQLHTLYPDYFWTPKITFGGLLDIPDENNETESQGPVIAMGIDFLSSSSRQVELWGLDKFLFSGRLPEKLDEALISTKLAKKLNVQIGRKVTFIGTTMDNAFTTYNFTLVGTFNLMKGQADKQMLLVDISGAQEALDM
;
A
#
# COMPACT_ATOMS: atom_id res chain seq x y z
N ARG A 1 2.60 -47.72 -39.80
CA ARG A 1 3.11 -46.33 -39.63
C ARG A 1 2.20 -45.46 -38.73
N SER A 2 0.94 -45.79 -38.57
CA SER A 2 -0.03 -44.99 -37.78
C SER A 2 0.04 -45.23 -36.25
N ARG A 3 0.57 -46.34 -35.74
CA ARG A 3 0.59 -46.69 -34.36
C ARG A 3 1.53 -45.84 -33.45
N SER A 4 2.57 -45.25 -34.03
CA SER A 4 3.51 -44.41 -33.29
C SER A 4 3.15 -42.93 -33.28
N PHE A 5 2.27 -42.49 -34.21
CA PHE A 5 1.88 -41.07 -34.29
C PHE A 5 1.09 -40.60 -33.08
N PHE A 6 0.17 -41.39 -32.59
CA PHE A 6 -0.69 -41.01 -31.45
C PHE A 6 0.08 -40.81 -30.14
N PRO A 7 1.00 -41.74 -29.73
CA PRO A 7 1.85 -41.49 -28.55
C PRO A 7 2.77 -40.29 -28.68
N VAL A 8 3.37 -40.05 -29.86
CA VAL A 8 4.24 -38.89 -30.10
C VAL A 8 3.44 -37.60 -29.98
N PHE A 9 2.24 -37.54 -30.55
CA PHE A 9 1.36 -36.38 -30.47
C PHE A 9 0.96 -36.06 -29.03
N ILE A 10 0.60 -37.07 -28.23
CA ILE A 10 0.26 -36.89 -26.81
C ILE A 10 1.46 -36.36 -26.03
N ILE A 11 2.64 -36.94 -26.22
CA ILE A 11 3.86 -36.48 -25.53
C ILE A 11 4.19 -35.04 -25.89
N THR A 12 4.10 -34.69 -27.17
CA THR A 12 4.37 -33.32 -27.63
C THR A 12 3.42 -32.32 -27.00
N ILE A 13 2.13 -32.60 -26.95
CA ILE A 13 1.16 -31.72 -26.30
C ILE A 13 1.43 -31.63 -24.81
N THR A 14 1.68 -32.73 -24.13
CA THR A 14 1.95 -32.74 -22.69
C THR A 14 3.18 -31.91 -22.35
N VAL A 15 4.28 -32.05 -23.12
CA VAL A 15 5.49 -31.25 -22.92
C VAL A 15 5.22 -29.77 -23.21
N ALA A 16 4.49 -29.45 -24.27
CA ALA A 16 4.13 -28.06 -24.59
C ALA A 16 3.30 -27.39 -23.49
N VAL A 17 2.29 -28.10 -22.96
CA VAL A 17 1.46 -27.63 -21.85
C VAL A 17 2.30 -27.45 -20.58
N MET A 18 3.23 -28.38 -20.31
CA MET A 18 4.11 -28.28 -19.14
C MET A 18 5.04 -27.07 -19.24
N ILE A 19 5.66 -26.81 -20.40
CA ILE A 19 6.52 -25.64 -20.60
C ILE A 19 5.71 -24.34 -20.46
N PHE A 20 4.51 -24.29 -21.04
CA PHE A 20 3.62 -23.17 -20.92
C PHE A 20 3.23 -22.90 -19.47
N ALA A 21 2.83 -23.94 -18.72
CA ALA A 21 2.44 -23.84 -17.33
C ALA A 21 3.60 -23.34 -16.44
N LEU A 22 4.82 -23.84 -16.66
CA LEU A 22 6.00 -23.38 -15.92
C LEU A 22 6.35 -21.93 -16.24
N GLY A 23 6.27 -21.51 -17.50
CA GLY A 23 6.50 -20.13 -17.91
C GLY A 23 5.45 -19.19 -17.32
N PHE A 24 4.18 -19.57 -17.40
CA PHE A 24 3.08 -18.83 -16.81
C PHE A 24 3.22 -18.65 -15.28
N MET A 25 3.53 -19.76 -14.58
CA MET A 25 3.70 -19.73 -13.13
C MET A 25 4.89 -18.84 -12.72
N ARG A 26 6.02 -18.93 -13.42
CA ARG A 26 7.17 -18.04 -13.18
C ARG A 26 6.83 -16.57 -13.43
N GLY A 27 6.14 -16.26 -14.52
CA GLY A 27 5.72 -14.90 -14.83
C GLY A 27 4.78 -14.33 -13.78
N MET A 28 3.80 -15.11 -13.34
CA MET A 28 2.86 -14.71 -12.29
C MET A 28 3.56 -14.49 -10.94
N MET A 29 4.43 -15.39 -10.53
CA MET A 29 5.20 -15.24 -9.28
C MET A 29 6.10 -14.02 -9.31
N ASN A 30 6.83 -13.80 -10.42
CA ASN A 30 7.70 -12.63 -10.55
C ASN A 30 6.92 -11.32 -10.45
N SER A 31 5.75 -11.23 -11.10
CA SER A 31 4.87 -10.05 -10.98
C SER A 31 4.38 -9.84 -9.54
N MET A 32 3.95 -10.91 -8.85
CA MET A 32 3.50 -10.81 -7.45
C MET A 32 4.63 -10.38 -6.51
N PHE A 33 5.85 -10.90 -6.71
CA PHE A 33 7.01 -10.50 -5.90
C PHE A 33 7.39 -9.05 -6.11
N LEU A 34 7.42 -8.58 -7.35
CA LEU A 34 7.76 -7.19 -7.66
C LEU A 34 6.73 -6.22 -7.08
N ASP A 35 5.43 -6.49 -7.26
CA ASP A 35 4.37 -5.64 -6.70
C ASP A 35 4.45 -5.58 -5.17
N THR A 36 4.70 -6.71 -4.51
CA THR A 36 4.82 -6.77 -3.04
C THR A 36 6.11 -6.13 -2.56
N ALA A 37 7.25 -6.41 -3.20
CA ALA A 37 8.54 -5.86 -2.79
C ALA A 37 8.59 -4.34 -2.96
N VAL A 38 8.07 -3.80 -4.06
CA VAL A 38 8.12 -2.35 -4.32
C VAL A 38 7.16 -1.60 -3.39
N ILE A 39 5.93 -2.07 -3.23
CA ILE A 39 4.86 -1.30 -2.59
C ILE A 39 4.79 -1.55 -1.08
N ILE A 40 4.81 -2.81 -0.64
CA ILE A 40 4.63 -3.15 0.78
C ILE A 40 5.94 -2.99 1.57
N SER A 41 7.01 -3.61 1.10
CA SER A 41 8.24 -3.75 1.89
C SER A 41 9.35 -2.79 1.44
N GLY A 42 9.41 -2.41 0.16
CA GLY A 42 10.62 -1.92 -0.46
C GLY A 42 11.60 -3.10 -0.71
N TYR A 43 12.68 -2.85 -1.44
CA TYR A 43 13.76 -3.83 -1.60
C TYR A 43 14.60 -3.96 -0.33
N GLU A 44 14.80 -2.86 0.36
CA GLU A 44 15.48 -2.78 1.66
C GLU A 44 14.60 -1.97 2.62
N LYS A 45 14.63 -2.34 3.90
CA LYS A 45 13.84 -1.69 4.94
C LYS A 45 14.69 -1.48 6.18
N VAL A 46 14.77 -0.25 6.63
CA VAL A 46 15.41 0.12 7.90
C VAL A 46 14.31 0.36 8.93
N VAL A 47 14.32 -0.40 10.01
CA VAL A 47 13.35 -0.32 11.09
C VAL A 47 14.03 -0.57 12.42
N THR A 48 13.41 -0.22 13.54
CA THR A 48 13.88 -0.63 14.86
C THR A 48 13.79 -2.15 15.01
N ARG A 49 14.62 -2.72 15.87
CA ARG A 49 14.55 -4.16 16.16
C ARG A 49 13.20 -4.55 16.76
N ALA A 50 12.68 -3.73 17.67
CA ALA A 50 11.37 -3.95 18.29
C ALA A 50 10.24 -3.95 17.25
N TYR A 51 10.23 -2.98 16.34
CA TYR A 51 9.26 -2.97 15.23
C TYR A 51 9.35 -4.22 14.37
N ASN A 52 10.56 -4.70 14.07
CA ASN A 52 10.74 -5.90 13.23
C ASN A 52 10.16 -7.16 13.89
N ASP A 53 10.34 -7.30 15.20
CA ASP A 53 9.87 -8.47 15.96
C ASP A 53 8.34 -8.50 16.05
N GLU A 54 7.66 -7.36 16.04
CA GLU A 54 6.20 -7.22 16.14
C GLU A 54 5.54 -6.64 14.88
N SER A 55 6.20 -6.68 13.74
CA SER A 55 5.81 -5.99 12.51
C SER A 55 4.40 -6.32 11.99
N GLN A 56 3.82 -7.44 12.37
CA GLN A 56 2.45 -7.84 12.00
C GLN A 56 1.37 -7.01 12.73
N MET A 57 1.70 -6.44 13.89
CA MET A 57 0.79 -5.62 14.68
C MET A 57 0.81 -4.14 14.27
N LEU A 58 1.74 -3.77 13.37
CA LEU A 58 1.98 -2.37 12.95
C LEU A 58 2.22 -1.44 14.16
N PRO A 59 3.20 -1.75 15.02
CA PRO A 59 3.40 -1.05 16.29
C PRO A 59 4.05 0.32 16.05
N ASN A 60 3.25 1.39 16.00
CA ASN A 60 3.74 2.74 15.73
C ASN A 60 4.60 3.32 16.87
N ASP A 61 4.44 2.81 18.09
CA ASP A 61 5.28 3.14 19.25
C ASP A 61 6.75 2.72 19.09
N PHE A 62 7.06 1.81 18.18
CA PHE A 62 8.42 1.39 17.85
C PHE A 62 8.94 2.00 16.53
N ALA A 63 8.25 2.99 15.99
CA ALA A 63 8.66 3.67 14.78
C ALA A 63 9.99 4.42 14.97
N LEU A 64 10.72 4.63 13.88
CA LEU A 64 11.86 5.53 13.86
C LEU A 64 11.36 6.97 13.82
N VAL A 65 11.87 7.80 14.71
CA VAL A 65 11.60 9.24 14.77
C VAL A 65 12.85 10.03 14.37
N GLU A 66 12.68 11.30 13.98
CA GLU A 66 13.79 12.18 13.57
C GLU A 66 14.72 11.52 12.53
N ILE A 67 14.10 10.97 11.48
CA ILE A 67 14.80 10.11 10.51
C ILE A 67 15.64 10.87 9.47
N GLU A 68 15.51 12.19 9.36
CA GLU A 68 16.18 13.01 8.35
C GLU A 68 17.71 12.81 8.34
N PRO A 69 18.44 12.89 9.48
CA PRO A 69 19.88 12.67 9.49
C PRO A 69 20.28 11.25 9.07
N MET A 70 19.44 10.27 9.38
CA MET A 70 19.66 8.87 8.99
C MET A 70 19.46 8.70 7.48
N ILE A 71 18.45 9.30 6.89
CA ILE A 71 18.19 9.27 5.44
C ILE A 71 19.37 9.90 4.70
N GLU A 72 19.92 11.04 5.16
CA GLU A 72 21.11 11.68 4.57
C GLU A 72 22.34 10.77 4.62
N GLN A 73 22.55 10.07 5.74
CA GLN A 73 23.62 9.07 5.86
C GLN A 73 23.42 7.90 4.90
N LEU A 74 22.21 7.39 4.78
CA LEU A 74 21.88 6.29 3.87
C LEU A 74 22.10 6.70 2.40
N HIS A 75 21.73 7.90 2.01
CA HIS A 75 22.01 8.43 0.67
C HIS A 75 23.51 8.55 0.40
N THR A 76 24.30 8.90 1.42
CA THR A 76 25.76 9.01 1.30
C THR A 76 26.42 7.63 1.19
N LEU A 77 25.99 6.67 1.99
CA LEU A 77 26.59 5.33 2.03
C LEU A 77 26.11 4.44 0.86
N TYR A 78 24.90 4.65 0.42
CA TYR A 78 24.23 3.83 -0.61
C TYR A 78 23.57 4.71 -1.67
N PRO A 79 24.33 5.41 -2.51
CA PRO A 79 23.81 6.39 -3.48
C PRO A 79 22.97 5.76 -4.60
N ASP A 80 23.12 4.46 -4.84
CA ASP A 80 22.35 3.72 -5.85
C ASP A 80 20.93 3.38 -5.41
N TYR A 81 20.61 3.59 -4.10
CA TYR A 81 19.28 3.34 -3.55
C TYR A 81 18.52 4.64 -3.37
N PHE A 82 17.23 4.58 -3.64
CA PHE A 82 16.29 5.64 -3.31
C PHE A 82 15.66 5.35 -1.94
N TRP A 83 16.06 6.12 -0.93
CA TRP A 83 15.56 6.02 0.43
C TRP A 83 14.39 6.98 0.63
N THR A 84 13.29 6.48 1.15
CA THR A 84 12.08 7.27 1.39
C THR A 84 11.41 6.82 2.70
N PRO A 85 10.91 7.76 3.50
CA PRO A 85 10.14 7.43 4.69
C PRO A 85 8.79 6.81 4.31
N LYS A 86 8.30 5.93 5.17
CA LYS A 86 6.97 5.34 5.05
C LYS A 86 6.42 5.00 6.42
N ILE A 87 5.17 5.36 6.67
CA ILE A 87 4.45 4.99 7.88
C ILE A 87 3.34 4.03 7.48
N THR A 88 3.19 2.90 8.19
CA THR A 88 2.07 1.97 8.00
C THR A 88 1.35 1.82 9.33
N PHE A 89 0.05 2.06 9.33
CA PHE A 89 -0.75 2.05 10.54
C PHE A 89 -2.12 1.44 10.31
N GLY A 90 -2.70 0.88 11.36
CA GLY A 90 -4.01 0.24 11.33
C GLY A 90 -5.04 0.99 12.13
N GLY A 91 -6.31 0.82 11.78
CA GLY A 91 -7.40 1.44 12.51
C GLY A 91 -8.76 1.11 11.91
N LEU A 92 -9.73 1.92 12.24
CA LEU A 92 -11.06 1.92 11.65
C LEU A 92 -11.24 3.15 10.78
N LEU A 93 -11.92 2.99 9.67
CA LEU A 93 -12.38 4.08 8.82
C LEU A 93 -13.88 4.20 9.00
N ASP A 94 -14.30 5.33 9.51
CA ASP A 94 -15.69 5.70 9.70
C ASP A 94 -16.15 6.64 8.60
N ILE A 95 -17.34 6.39 8.08
CA ILE A 95 -17.98 7.21 7.05
C ILE A 95 -19.20 7.88 7.71
N PRO A 96 -19.11 9.17 8.06
CA PRO A 96 -20.22 9.88 8.65
C PRO A 96 -21.30 10.21 7.61
N ASP A 97 -22.55 10.21 8.03
CA ASP A 97 -23.68 10.74 7.28
C ASP A 97 -23.76 12.28 7.36
N GLU A 98 -24.85 12.88 6.86
CA GLU A 98 -25.09 14.34 6.92
C GLU A 98 -25.32 14.87 8.35
N ASN A 99 -25.66 14.00 9.30
CA ASN A 99 -25.88 14.31 10.71
C ASN A 99 -24.64 14.03 11.58
N ASN A 100 -23.51 13.63 10.96
CA ASN A 100 -22.31 13.13 11.60
C ASN A 100 -22.54 11.82 12.42
N GLU A 101 -23.54 11.04 12.05
CA GLU A 101 -23.70 9.68 12.58
C GLU A 101 -22.98 8.69 11.65
N THR A 102 -22.50 7.57 12.19
CA THR A 102 -21.81 6.53 11.40
C THR A 102 -22.76 5.89 10.40
N GLU A 103 -22.57 6.14 9.10
CA GLU A 103 -23.29 5.47 8.01
C GLU A 103 -22.70 4.07 7.74
N SER A 104 -21.38 3.98 7.69
CA SER A 104 -20.65 2.71 7.55
C SER A 104 -19.27 2.79 8.18
N GLN A 105 -18.73 1.64 8.56
CA GLN A 105 -17.43 1.55 9.23
C GLN A 105 -16.70 0.26 8.82
N GLY A 106 -15.39 0.30 8.80
CA GLY A 106 -14.60 -0.90 8.52
C GLY A 106 -13.12 -0.76 8.86
N PRO A 107 -12.44 -1.91 9.05
CA PRO A 107 -11.01 -1.90 9.31
C PRO A 107 -10.24 -1.41 8.10
N VAL A 108 -9.21 -0.60 8.37
CA VAL A 108 -8.32 -0.01 7.39
C VAL A 108 -6.86 -0.23 7.77
N ILE A 109 -6.04 -0.46 6.76
CA ILE A 109 -4.59 -0.36 6.83
C ILE A 109 -4.21 0.87 6.01
N ALA A 110 -3.74 1.91 6.69
CA ALA A 110 -3.31 3.13 6.05
C ALA A 110 -1.79 3.12 5.84
N MET A 111 -1.36 3.76 4.78
CA MET A 111 0.04 3.90 4.44
C MET A 111 0.31 5.36 4.11
N GLY A 112 1.14 6.01 4.93
CA GLY A 112 1.68 7.34 4.70
C GLY A 112 2.90 7.27 3.79
N ILE A 113 2.83 7.94 2.66
CA ILE A 113 3.89 8.05 1.67
C ILE A 113 4.03 9.51 1.25
N ASP A 114 5.17 9.88 0.73
CA ASP A 114 5.45 11.25 0.33
C ASP A 114 4.81 11.57 -1.03
N PHE A 115 3.61 12.18 -0.99
CA PHE A 115 2.91 12.71 -2.16
C PHE A 115 3.29 14.15 -2.48
N LEU A 116 3.61 14.96 -1.48
CA LEU A 116 3.64 16.42 -1.59
C LEU A 116 5.03 17.00 -1.82
N SER A 117 6.08 16.29 -1.44
CA SER A 117 7.45 16.77 -1.63
C SER A 117 7.84 16.79 -3.10
N SER A 118 8.36 17.90 -3.57
CA SER A 118 8.87 18.05 -4.94
C SER A 118 10.09 17.19 -5.25
N SER A 119 10.78 16.72 -4.23
CA SER A 119 11.93 15.81 -4.34
C SER A 119 11.53 14.34 -4.32
N SER A 120 10.29 14.03 -3.97
CA SER A 120 9.78 12.67 -3.91
C SER A 120 9.67 12.04 -5.31
N ARG A 121 10.18 10.82 -5.43
CA ARG A 121 10.00 9.97 -6.61
C ARG A 121 9.08 8.78 -6.32
N GLN A 122 8.46 8.76 -5.16
CA GLN A 122 7.71 7.60 -4.68
C GLN A 122 6.47 7.33 -5.55
N VAL A 123 5.78 8.38 -5.95
CA VAL A 123 4.63 8.30 -6.87
C VAL A 123 5.03 7.69 -8.22
N GLU A 124 6.17 8.18 -8.78
CA GLU A 124 6.72 7.69 -10.06
C GLU A 124 7.20 6.24 -9.94
N LEU A 125 8.01 5.93 -8.91
CA LEU A 125 8.58 4.59 -8.69
C LEU A 125 7.52 3.52 -8.46
N TRP A 126 6.43 3.88 -7.79
CA TRP A 126 5.30 2.99 -7.59
C TRP A 126 4.35 2.96 -8.78
N GLY A 127 4.46 3.93 -9.70
CA GLY A 127 3.57 4.09 -10.85
C GLY A 127 2.13 4.34 -10.43
N LEU A 128 1.91 5.13 -9.34
CA LEU A 128 0.59 5.36 -8.75
C LEU A 128 -0.40 5.98 -9.73
N ASP A 129 0.07 6.80 -10.65
CA ASP A 129 -0.73 7.37 -11.75
C ASP A 129 -1.36 6.29 -12.64
N LYS A 130 -0.69 5.14 -12.80
CA LYS A 130 -1.20 4.00 -13.59
C LYS A 130 -2.21 3.17 -12.81
N PHE A 131 -2.13 3.19 -11.48
CA PHE A 131 -3.02 2.46 -10.59
C PHE A 131 -4.22 3.28 -10.12
N LEU A 132 -4.20 4.59 -10.36
CA LEU A 132 -5.35 5.47 -10.10
C LEU A 132 -6.52 5.05 -11.00
N PHE A 133 -7.63 4.68 -10.37
CA PHE A 133 -8.83 4.25 -11.09
C PHE A 133 -9.77 5.42 -11.37
N SER A 134 -9.94 6.33 -10.42
CA SER A 134 -10.80 7.52 -10.53
C SER A 134 -10.34 8.61 -9.58
N GLY A 135 -10.58 9.86 -9.92
CA GLY A 135 -10.19 11.02 -9.13
C GLY A 135 -8.78 11.51 -9.46
N ARG A 136 -8.06 12.00 -8.46
CA ARG A 136 -6.70 12.54 -8.56
C ARG A 136 -5.82 12.07 -7.40
N LEU A 137 -4.53 12.32 -7.49
CA LEU A 137 -3.60 12.14 -6.38
C LEU A 137 -3.82 13.21 -5.28
N PRO A 138 -3.43 12.93 -4.02
CA PRO A 138 -3.45 13.91 -2.94
C PRO A 138 -2.56 15.13 -3.23
N GLU A 139 -3.08 16.31 -2.93
CA GLU A 139 -2.38 17.60 -3.03
C GLU A 139 -2.34 18.33 -1.68
N LYS A 140 -2.98 17.75 -0.64
CA LYS A 140 -3.04 18.28 0.73
C LYS A 140 -2.84 17.16 1.74
N LEU A 141 -2.46 17.54 2.96
CA LEU A 141 -2.20 16.63 4.09
C LEU A 141 -3.43 15.80 4.47
N ASP A 142 -4.61 16.42 4.39
CA ASP A 142 -5.90 15.83 4.76
C ASP A 142 -6.59 15.10 3.59
N GLU A 143 -5.88 14.87 2.49
CA GLU A 143 -6.42 14.14 1.34
C GLU A 143 -5.94 12.69 1.32
N ALA A 144 -6.82 11.80 0.90
CA ALA A 144 -6.57 10.36 0.87
C ALA A 144 -7.04 9.70 -0.43
N LEU A 145 -6.32 8.63 -0.80
CA LEU A 145 -6.77 7.66 -1.79
C LEU A 145 -7.27 6.40 -1.09
N ILE A 146 -8.40 5.89 -1.53
CA ILE A 146 -8.98 4.65 -1.00
C ILE A 146 -8.95 3.56 -2.07
N SER A 147 -8.66 2.31 -1.69
CA SER A 147 -8.76 1.22 -2.66
C SER A 147 -10.20 1.09 -3.17
N THR A 148 -10.36 0.77 -4.45
CA THR A 148 -11.68 0.62 -5.08
C THR A 148 -12.53 -0.47 -4.37
N LYS A 149 -11.87 -1.50 -3.83
CA LYS A 149 -12.56 -2.57 -3.10
C LYS A 149 -13.07 -2.11 -1.74
N LEU A 150 -12.27 -1.31 -1.01
CA LEU A 150 -12.68 -0.74 0.28
C LEU A 150 -13.79 0.30 0.07
N ALA A 151 -13.65 1.19 -0.92
CA ALA A 151 -14.67 2.17 -1.28
C ALA A 151 -16.03 1.52 -1.58
N LYS A 152 -16.03 0.44 -2.37
CA LYS A 152 -17.25 -0.33 -2.65
C LYS A 152 -17.83 -1.01 -1.40
N LYS A 153 -16.97 -1.57 -0.54
CA LYS A 153 -17.39 -2.23 0.70
C LYS A 153 -18.05 -1.26 1.66
N LEU A 154 -17.51 -0.04 1.78
CA LEU A 154 -18.01 1.02 2.65
C LEU A 154 -19.05 1.92 1.98
N ASN A 155 -19.38 1.69 0.70
CA ASN A 155 -20.31 2.49 -0.09
C ASN A 155 -19.96 3.98 -0.09
N VAL A 156 -18.66 4.33 -0.12
CA VAL A 156 -18.17 5.70 -0.05
C VAL A 156 -17.73 6.21 -1.43
N GLN A 157 -17.98 7.49 -1.69
CA GLN A 157 -17.65 8.16 -2.95
C GLN A 157 -16.51 9.17 -2.76
N ILE A 158 -15.84 9.51 -3.87
CA ILE A 158 -14.84 10.59 -3.91
C ILE A 158 -15.53 11.90 -3.52
N GLY A 159 -14.81 12.75 -2.78
CA GLY A 159 -15.28 14.01 -2.24
C GLY A 159 -15.86 13.92 -0.83
N ARG A 160 -16.15 12.70 -0.32
CA ARG A 160 -16.63 12.52 1.06
C ARG A 160 -15.47 12.65 2.06
N LYS A 161 -15.80 13.25 3.21
CA LYS A 161 -14.93 13.18 4.39
C LYS A 161 -15.12 11.85 5.07
N VAL A 162 -14.02 11.28 5.53
CA VAL A 162 -13.95 10.01 6.26
C VAL A 162 -13.12 10.22 7.52
N THR A 163 -13.48 9.59 8.61
CA THR A 163 -12.78 9.70 9.89
C THR A 163 -11.94 8.45 10.13
N PHE A 164 -10.63 8.60 10.17
CA PHE A 164 -9.73 7.58 10.69
C PHE A 164 -9.85 7.56 12.22
N ILE A 165 -9.96 6.38 12.79
CA ILE A 165 -10.04 6.14 14.22
C ILE A 165 -8.95 5.11 14.56
N GLY A 166 -8.01 5.49 15.42
CA GLY A 166 -6.87 4.63 15.75
C GLY A 166 -6.17 5.03 17.03
N THR A 167 -4.89 4.73 17.10
CA THR A 167 -4.02 5.09 18.21
C THR A 167 -2.83 5.91 17.72
N THR A 168 -2.41 6.88 18.51
CA THR A 168 -1.19 7.66 18.29
C THR A 168 0.05 6.81 18.52
N MET A 169 1.24 7.39 18.28
CA MET A 169 2.52 6.78 18.59
C MET A 169 2.62 6.40 20.10
N ASP A 170 2.04 7.18 20.97
CA ASP A 170 2.00 6.94 22.45
C ASP A 170 0.85 6.04 22.90
N ASN A 171 0.21 5.30 21.97
CA ASN A 171 -0.94 4.44 22.24
C ASN A 171 -2.19 5.19 22.81
N ALA A 172 -2.27 6.50 22.65
CA ALA A 172 -3.48 7.26 22.96
C ALA A 172 -4.51 7.14 21.83
N PHE A 173 -5.78 7.24 22.16
CA PHE A 173 -6.85 7.24 21.16
C PHE A 173 -6.78 8.52 20.31
N THR A 174 -6.91 8.37 19.00
CA THR A 174 -6.92 9.48 18.06
C THR A 174 -7.99 9.35 17.00
N THR A 175 -8.45 10.48 16.48
CA THR A 175 -9.30 10.56 15.30
C THR A 175 -8.76 11.62 14.35
N TYR A 176 -8.73 11.31 13.05
CA TYR A 176 -8.29 12.26 12.03
C TYR A 176 -9.20 12.19 10.81
N ASN A 177 -9.52 13.36 10.25
CA ASN A 177 -10.43 13.44 9.10
C ASN A 177 -9.65 13.57 7.80
N PHE A 178 -9.90 12.64 6.88
CA PHE A 178 -9.40 12.70 5.52
C PHE A 178 -10.52 12.99 4.52
N THR A 179 -10.19 13.67 3.44
CA THR A 179 -11.06 13.87 2.29
C THR A 179 -10.66 12.89 1.19
N LEU A 180 -11.58 12.06 0.72
CA LEU A 180 -11.29 11.12 -0.35
C LEU A 180 -11.22 11.84 -1.69
N VAL A 181 -10.05 11.85 -2.34
CA VAL A 181 -9.81 12.53 -3.62
C VAL A 181 -9.67 11.58 -4.80
N GLY A 182 -9.49 10.29 -4.54
CA GLY A 182 -9.41 9.31 -5.60
C GLY A 182 -9.51 7.87 -5.09
N THR A 183 -9.67 6.96 -6.05
CA THR A 183 -9.66 5.52 -5.81
C THR A 183 -8.59 4.85 -6.65
N PHE A 184 -8.01 3.78 -6.13
CA PHE A 184 -6.93 3.05 -6.79
C PHE A 184 -7.11 1.53 -6.74
N ASN A 185 -6.37 0.83 -7.62
CA ASN A 185 -6.30 -0.63 -7.68
C ASN A 185 -4.82 -1.04 -7.68
N LEU A 186 -4.19 -1.09 -6.52
CA LEU A 186 -2.75 -1.30 -6.41
C LEU A 186 -2.34 -2.77 -6.40
N MET A 187 -3.17 -3.65 -5.85
CA MET A 187 -2.81 -5.04 -5.61
C MET A 187 -3.87 -6.03 -6.04
N LYS A 188 -3.42 -7.19 -6.49
CA LYS A 188 -4.27 -8.36 -6.72
C LYS A 188 -4.31 -9.19 -5.43
N GLY A 189 -5.16 -8.82 -4.45
CA GLY A 189 -5.23 -9.62 -3.21
C GLY A 189 -6.15 -9.10 -2.13
N GLN A 190 -5.99 -9.65 -0.90
CA GLN A 190 -6.79 -9.30 0.27
C GLN A 190 -6.40 -7.93 0.85
N ALA A 191 -5.10 -7.56 0.79
CA ALA A 191 -4.60 -6.28 1.29
C ALA A 191 -5.31 -5.09 0.64
N ASP A 192 -5.61 -5.18 -0.65
CA ASP A 192 -6.36 -4.16 -1.39
C ASP A 192 -7.79 -3.92 -0.87
N LYS A 193 -8.33 -4.81 -0.02
CA LYS A 193 -9.68 -4.66 0.56
C LYS A 193 -9.75 -3.70 1.76
N GLN A 194 -8.62 -3.27 2.27
CA GLN A 194 -8.52 -2.48 3.49
C GLN A 194 -7.53 -1.31 3.37
N MET A 195 -7.07 -0.98 2.16
CA MET A 195 -5.96 -0.05 1.98
C MET A 195 -6.42 1.39 1.78
N LEU A 196 -5.78 2.30 2.50
CA LEU A 196 -5.85 3.74 2.36
C LEU A 196 -4.42 4.29 2.13
N LEU A 197 -4.24 5.21 1.22
CA LEU A 197 -2.98 5.93 1.03
C LEU A 197 -3.20 7.39 1.38
N VAL A 198 -2.31 7.93 2.19
CA VAL A 198 -2.33 9.32 2.66
C VAL A 198 -0.95 9.94 2.51
N ASP A 199 -0.86 11.26 2.53
CA ASP A 199 0.44 11.90 2.63
C ASP A 199 1.12 11.56 3.96
N ILE A 200 2.46 11.44 3.95
CA ILE A 200 3.22 11.06 5.14
C ILE A 200 3.06 12.08 6.27
N SER A 201 2.99 13.38 5.93
CA SER A 201 2.79 14.42 6.93
C SER A 201 1.37 14.38 7.52
N GLY A 202 0.37 14.02 6.70
CA GLY A 202 -0.99 13.76 7.20
C GLY A 202 -1.07 12.52 8.09
N ALA A 203 -0.26 11.48 7.80
CA ALA A 203 -0.13 10.32 8.69
C ALA A 203 0.54 10.70 10.02
N GLN A 204 1.58 11.53 10.00
CA GLN A 204 2.25 12.04 11.20
C GLN A 204 1.30 12.84 12.08
N GLU A 205 0.52 13.75 11.49
CA GLU A 205 -0.52 14.49 12.23
C GLU A 205 -1.58 13.55 12.84
N ALA A 206 -2.03 12.54 12.09
CA ALA A 206 -3.04 11.60 12.57
C ALA A 206 -2.54 10.72 13.73
N LEU A 207 -1.22 10.47 13.81
CA LEU A 207 -0.58 9.62 14.81
C LEU A 207 0.16 10.39 15.92
N ASP A 208 0.15 11.73 15.85
CA ASP A 208 0.87 12.62 16.78
C ASP A 208 2.38 12.29 16.83
N MET A 209 3.02 12.27 15.64
CA MET A 209 4.42 11.90 15.42
C MET A 209 5.28 13.10 15.04
#